data_32b191b50545312bcc95af61a8c609d7
#
_entry.id   32b191b50545312bcc95af61a8c609d7
#
_cell.length_a   1.000
_cell.length_b   1.000
_cell.length_c   1.000
_cell.angle_alpha   90.00
_cell.angle_beta   90.00
_cell.angle_gamma   90.00
#
_symmetry.space_group_name_H-M   'P 1'
#
loop_
_entity.id
_entity.type
_entity.pdbx_description
1 polymer ?
#
loop_
_entity_poly.entity_id
_entity_poly.type
_entity_poly.pdbx_seq_one_letter_code
_entity_poly.pdbx_strand_id
1 'polypeptide(L)'
;LAGIKESKVNTFIDSMMEAKDTEIFKECKQWLLDNVDKFEKVTKEDIEAIPSDICNSATISTLHGCPPNEIESIANHLFKEKHLNTFIKCNPTLLGYEFARKTMDDMGYDYMVFGDFHFKDDLQYEDAIPMFKRLQALADELNLAFGVKITNTFPVDVTRNELPSEEMYMSGKSLFPLSISLAARLSREFDGKLRIAYSGGADYYNIDRIVGCGVWPVTVATTLLKPGGYQRFTQMAEKVMANGVKEWKGIDVAALEQLAEDAKKDAHHVKSIKPLPKRKTDSEVPLLDCFFAPCEEGCPIHQ
;
A
#
# COMPACT_ATOMS: atom_id res chain seq x y z
N LEU A 1 16.87 1.92 -12.91
CA LEU A 1 17.08 3.35 -13.21
C LEU A 1 16.86 3.70 -14.68
N ALA A 2 17.30 2.83 -15.62
CA ALA A 2 17.15 3.08 -17.07
C ALA A 2 15.68 3.32 -17.45
N GLY A 3 14.76 2.48 -17.00
CA GLY A 3 13.34 2.59 -17.31
C GLY A 3 12.68 3.90 -16.85
N ILE A 4 13.07 4.42 -15.68
CA ILE A 4 12.55 5.72 -15.19
C ILE A 4 13.05 6.89 -16.07
N LYS A 5 14.24 6.76 -16.64
CA LYS A 5 14.83 7.78 -17.53
C LYS A 5 14.33 7.71 -18.98
N GLU A 6 13.55 6.70 -19.34
CA GLU A 6 12.91 6.66 -20.65
C GLU A 6 12.00 7.85 -20.85
N SER A 7 12.01 8.43 -22.04
CA SER A 7 11.27 9.66 -22.37
C SER A 7 9.80 9.58 -21.96
N LYS A 8 9.12 8.46 -22.23
CA LYS A 8 7.70 8.27 -21.89
C LYS A 8 7.45 8.35 -20.38
N VAL A 9 8.28 7.66 -19.59
CA VAL A 9 8.13 7.63 -18.12
C VAL A 9 8.52 8.98 -17.53
N ASN A 10 9.61 9.54 -17.99
CA ASN A 10 10.07 10.86 -17.55
C ASN A 10 9.03 11.96 -17.82
N THR A 11 8.46 11.99 -19.05
CA THR A 11 7.39 12.93 -19.39
C THR A 11 6.15 12.73 -18.53
N PHE A 12 5.78 11.49 -18.22
CA PHE A 12 4.66 11.21 -17.32
C PHE A 12 4.91 11.77 -15.91
N ILE A 13 6.11 11.57 -15.35
CA ILE A 13 6.47 12.12 -14.03
C ILE A 13 6.38 13.63 -14.04
N ASP A 14 6.98 14.28 -15.04
CA ASP A 14 6.97 15.75 -15.18
C ASP A 14 5.54 16.29 -15.33
N SER A 15 4.70 15.60 -16.10
CA SER A 15 3.29 15.96 -16.27
C SER A 15 2.45 15.78 -15.00
N MET A 16 2.80 14.84 -14.14
CA MET A 16 2.14 14.70 -12.84
C MET A 16 2.59 15.78 -11.84
N MET A 17 3.79 16.28 -11.99
CA MET A 17 4.29 17.40 -11.18
C MET A 17 3.71 18.74 -11.63
N GLU A 18 3.50 18.92 -12.93
CA GLU A 18 2.89 20.11 -13.52
C GLU A 18 2.07 19.73 -14.77
N ALA A 19 0.76 19.60 -14.59
CA ALA A 19 -0.16 19.10 -15.61
C ALA A 19 -0.72 20.19 -16.53
N LYS A 20 -0.45 21.46 -16.27
CA LYS A 20 -1.07 22.62 -16.90
C LYS A 20 -1.15 22.54 -18.44
N ASP A 21 -0.08 22.05 -19.07
CA ASP A 21 0.05 22.02 -20.51
C ASP A 21 -0.38 20.69 -21.13
N THR A 22 -0.73 19.69 -20.32
CA THR A 22 -1.21 18.40 -20.82
C THR A 22 -2.62 18.51 -21.40
N GLU A 23 -2.86 17.79 -22.49
CA GLU A 23 -4.18 17.73 -23.14
C GLU A 23 -5.25 17.23 -22.16
N ILE A 24 -4.96 16.13 -21.46
CA ILE A 24 -5.92 15.52 -20.53
C ILE A 24 -6.34 16.47 -19.39
N PHE A 25 -5.42 17.25 -18.84
CA PHE A 25 -5.77 18.21 -17.78
C PHE A 25 -6.70 19.31 -18.32
N LYS A 26 -6.40 19.82 -19.52
CA LYS A 26 -7.22 20.84 -20.19
C LYS A 26 -8.62 20.30 -20.53
N GLU A 27 -8.70 19.09 -21.09
CA GLU A 27 -9.96 18.43 -21.41
C GLU A 27 -10.81 18.18 -20.16
N CYS A 28 -10.22 17.64 -19.09
CA CYS A 28 -10.93 17.41 -17.84
C CYS A 28 -11.46 18.70 -17.22
N LYS A 29 -10.63 19.75 -17.18
CA LYS A 29 -11.02 21.05 -16.63
C LYS A 29 -12.13 21.69 -17.46
N GLN A 30 -12.04 21.62 -18.79
CA GLN A 30 -13.08 22.13 -19.68
C GLN A 30 -14.39 21.36 -19.51
N TRP A 31 -14.31 20.02 -19.41
CA TRP A 31 -15.49 19.20 -19.17
C TRP A 31 -16.20 19.56 -17.86
N LEU A 32 -15.45 19.81 -16.79
CA LEU A 32 -16.01 20.25 -15.51
C LEU A 32 -16.71 21.60 -15.64
N LEU A 33 -16.11 22.57 -16.35
CA LEU A 33 -16.70 23.89 -16.61
C LEU A 33 -18.00 23.79 -17.42
N ASP A 34 -18.02 22.94 -18.43
CA ASP A 34 -19.18 22.75 -19.32
C ASP A 34 -20.33 22.00 -18.60
N ASN A 35 -20.05 21.35 -17.48
CA ASN A 35 -21.02 20.56 -16.72
C ASN A 35 -21.19 21.03 -15.27
N VAL A 36 -20.81 22.25 -14.95
CA VAL A 36 -20.83 22.76 -13.59
C VAL A 36 -22.23 22.71 -12.94
N ASP A 37 -23.27 22.85 -13.75
CA ASP A 37 -24.67 22.74 -13.34
C ASP A 37 -25.09 21.36 -12.82
N LYS A 38 -24.28 20.32 -13.09
CA LYS A 38 -24.50 18.96 -12.58
C LYS A 38 -24.01 18.77 -11.13
N PHE A 39 -23.30 19.73 -10.58
CA PHE A 39 -22.75 19.66 -9.23
C PHE A 39 -23.56 20.53 -8.25
N GLU A 40 -23.87 19.98 -7.09
CA GLU A 40 -24.62 20.71 -6.05
C GLU A 40 -23.74 21.67 -5.22
N LYS A 41 -22.45 21.36 -5.10
CA LYS A 41 -21.53 22.04 -4.16
C LYS A 41 -20.29 22.64 -4.81
N VAL A 42 -20.05 22.33 -6.08
CA VAL A 42 -18.85 22.77 -6.79
C VAL A 42 -19.23 23.94 -7.68
N THR A 43 -18.54 25.05 -7.53
CA THR A 43 -18.74 26.26 -8.32
C THR A 43 -17.74 26.35 -9.48
N LYS A 44 -17.98 27.30 -10.38
CA LYS A 44 -17.04 27.59 -11.46
C LYS A 44 -15.68 28.05 -10.92
N GLU A 45 -15.70 28.85 -9.87
CA GLU A 45 -14.51 29.36 -9.18
C GLU A 45 -13.69 28.20 -8.56
N ASP A 46 -14.36 27.20 -7.98
CA ASP A 46 -13.69 26.01 -7.45
C ASP A 46 -12.98 25.24 -8.57
N ILE A 47 -13.63 25.10 -9.74
CA ILE A 47 -13.03 24.41 -10.89
C ILE A 47 -11.83 25.21 -11.44
N GLU A 48 -11.96 26.52 -11.56
CA GLU A 48 -10.87 27.39 -12.02
C GLU A 48 -9.68 27.36 -11.08
N ALA A 49 -9.92 27.19 -9.77
CA ALA A 49 -8.91 27.09 -8.72
C ALA A 49 -8.23 25.70 -8.63
N ILE A 50 -8.67 24.70 -9.40
CA ILE A 50 -8.01 23.38 -9.39
C ILE A 50 -6.54 23.55 -9.78
N PRO A 51 -5.59 23.17 -8.89
CA PRO A 51 -4.17 23.33 -9.17
C PRO A 51 -3.70 22.34 -10.23
N SER A 52 -2.65 22.70 -10.96
CA SER A 52 -2.05 21.85 -11.98
C SER A 52 -0.90 20.98 -11.47
N ASP A 53 -0.39 21.25 -10.29
CA ASP A 53 0.56 20.43 -9.55
C ASP A 53 -0.17 19.24 -8.90
N ILE A 54 -0.31 18.16 -9.66
CA ILE A 54 -1.12 17.00 -9.27
C ILE A 54 -0.46 16.23 -8.12
N CYS A 55 0.87 16.09 -8.14
CA CYS A 55 1.59 15.44 -7.06
C CYS A 55 3.01 16.00 -6.87
N ASN A 56 3.50 15.87 -5.65
CA ASN A 56 4.85 16.24 -5.25
C ASN A 56 5.61 15.06 -4.62
N SER A 57 5.12 13.84 -4.80
CA SER A 57 5.70 12.65 -4.19
C SER A 57 5.60 11.43 -5.09
N ALA A 58 6.55 10.52 -4.92
CA ALA A 58 6.57 9.23 -5.61
C ALA A 58 6.84 8.09 -4.63
N THR A 59 6.25 6.92 -4.91
CA THR A 59 6.58 5.68 -4.20
C THR A 59 7.24 4.71 -5.16
N ILE A 60 8.47 4.32 -4.86
CA ILE A 60 9.19 3.28 -5.59
C ILE A 60 8.65 1.93 -5.11
N SER A 61 8.04 1.17 -6.01
CA SER A 61 7.66 -0.22 -5.75
C SER A 61 8.70 -1.11 -6.37
N THR A 62 9.52 -1.73 -5.53
CA THR A 62 10.50 -2.71 -5.96
C THR A 62 9.82 -4.06 -6.12
N LEU A 63 10.05 -4.70 -7.26
CA LEU A 63 9.73 -6.10 -7.45
C LEU A 63 10.71 -6.96 -6.65
N HIS A 64 10.38 -8.25 -6.50
CA HIS A 64 11.30 -9.23 -5.92
C HIS A 64 12.64 -9.22 -6.67
N GLY A 65 13.74 -9.36 -5.95
CA GLY A 65 15.08 -9.42 -6.53
C GLY A 65 15.68 -8.10 -7.02
N CYS A 66 15.12 -6.94 -6.68
CA CYS A 66 15.72 -5.66 -7.04
C CYS A 66 16.91 -5.33 -6.11
N PRO A 67 18.15 -5.15 -6.65
CA PRO A 67 19.32 -4.89 -5.83
C PRO A 67 19.22 -3.58 -5.04
N PRO A 68 19.76 -3.50 -3.81
CA PRO A 68 19.71 -2.30 -2.98
C PRO A 68 20.29 -1.05 -3.66
N ASN A 69 21.40 -1.20 -4.39
CA ASN A 69 22.05 -0.10 -5.12
C ASN A 69 21.19 0.46 -6.25
N GLU A 70 20.36 -0.36 -6.87
CA GLU A 70 19.41 0.12 -7.90
C GLU A 70 18.24 0.87 -7.26
N ILE A 71 17.70 0.38 -6.15
CA ILE A 71 16.66 1.07 -5.37
C ILE A 71 17.17 2.46 -4.97
N GLU A 72 18.37 2.52 -4.39
CA GLU A 72 18.99 3.76 -3.96
C GLU A 72 19.25 4.72 -5.14
N SER A 73 19.69 4.20 -6.28
CA SER A 73 19.93 5.00 -7.48
C SER A 73 18.65 5.61 -8.05
N ILE A 74 17.53 4.88 -8.01
CA ILE A 74 16.22 5.40 -8.41
C ILE A 74 15.75 6.49 -7.43
N ALA A 75 15.87 6.26 -6.13
CA ALA A 75 15.51 7.24 -5.12
C ALA A 75 16.34 8.53 -5.26
N ASN A 76 17.64 8.40 -5.45
CA ASN A 76 18.53 9.53 -5.69
C ASN A 76 18.14 10.34 -6.93
N HIS A 77 17.72 9.69 -8.01
CA HIS A 77 17.23 10.37 -9.20
C HIS A 77 15.95 11.15 -8.92
N LEU A 78 14.99 10.57 -8.19
CA LEU A 78 13.76 11.24 -7.83
C LEU A 78 14.01 12.46 -6.93
N PHE A 79 14.94 12.37 -5.98
CA PHE A 79 15.33 13.48 -5.14
C PHE A 79 16.06 14.59 -5.88
N LYS A 80 17.13 14.24 -6.60
CA LYS A 80 18.07 15.22 -7.16
C LYS A 80 17.59 15.84 -8.47
N GLU A 81 16.99 15.00 -9.33
CA GLU A 81 16.60 15.43 -10.68
C GLU A 81 15.12 15.85 -10.75
N LYS A 82 14.26 15.22 -9.95
CA LYS A 82 12.82 15.49 -9.95
C LYS A 82 12.33 16.31 -8.77
N HIS A 83 13.12 16.47 -7.73
CA HIS A 83 12.74 17.16 -6.49
C HIS A 83 11.43 16.65 -5.88
N LEU A 84 11.23 15.32 -5.92
CA LEU A 84 10.05 14.66 -5.37
C LEU A 84 10.30 14.09 -3.98
N ASN A 85 9.35 14.28 -3.08
CA ASN A 85 9.28 13.48 -1.86
C ASN A 85 9.21 12.00 -2.23
N THR A 86 10.07 11.17 -1.67
CA THR A 86 10.25 9.81 -2.17
C THR A 86 10.06 8.78 -1.07
N PHE A 87 9.23 7.77 -1.36
CA PHE A 87 8.96 6.63 -0.49
C PHE A 87 9.40 5.33 -1.14
N ILE A 88 9.96 4.41 -0.36
CA ILE A 88 10.29 3.06 -0.80
C ILE A 88 9.26 2.09 -0.25
N LYS A 89 8.59 1.34 -1.13
CA LYS A 89 7.65 0.30 -0.72
C LYS A 89 8.41 -0.96 -0.35
N CYS A 90 8.22 -1.40 0.89
CA CYS A 90 8.90 -2.56 1.46
C CYS A 90 8.04 -3.83 1.33
N ASN A 91 8.70 -4.97 1.23
CA ASN A 91 8.06 -6.28 1.30
C ASN A 91 7.99 -6.77 2.76
N PRO A 92 6.99 -7.59 3.13
CA PRO A 92 6.93 -8.21 4.46
C PRO A 92 8.13 -9.13 4.74
N THR A 93 8.79 -9.61 3.68
CA THR A 93 10.01 -10.43 3.74
C THR A 93 11.17 -9.74 4.44
N LEU A 94 11.16 -8.41 4.54
CA LEU A 94 12.14 -7.61 5.29
C LEU A 94 12.16 -7.94 6.80
N LEU A 95 11.12 -8.60 7.32
CA LEU A 95 11.11 -9.12 8.69
C LEU A 95 12.03 -10.33 8.91
N GLY A 96 12.40 -11.04 7.84
CA GLY A 96 13.11 -12.31 7.88
C GLY A 96 12.18 -13.52 7.98
N TYR A 97 12.62 -14.65 7.44
CA TYR A 97 11.83 -15.88 7.33
C TYR A 97 11.36 -16.40 8.69
N GLU A 98 12.26 -16.51 9.65
CA GLU A 98 11.96 -17.06 10.99
C GLU A 98 10.88 -16.24 11.72
N PHE A 99 10.96 -14.92 11.63
CA PHE A 99 9.95 -14.06 12.24
C PHE A 99 8.59 -14.25 11.57
N ALA A 100 8.55 -14.26 10.25
CA ALA A 100 7.31 -14.42 9.49
C ALA A 100 6.69 -15.79 9.76
N ARG A 101 7.49 -16.87 9.71
CA ARG A 101 7.03 -18.23 9.96
C ARG A 101 6.45 -18.37 11.38
N LYS A 102 7.22 -17.94 12.37
CA LYS A 102 6.77 -17.98 13.76
C LYS A 102 5.47 -17.20 13.99
N THR A 103 5.38 -16.00 13.41
CA THR A 103 4.17 -15.17 13.55
C THR A 103 2.96 -15.86 12.94
N MET A 104 3.11 -16.46 11.76
CA MET A 104 2.01 -17.16 11.09
C MET A 104 1.60 -18.42 11.86
N ASP A 105 2.55 -19.20 12.36
CA ASP A 105 2.27 -20.39 13.16
C ASP A 105 1.55 -20.06 14.47
N ASP A 106 2.05 -19.08 15.20
CA ASP A 106 1.44 -18.62 16.47
C ASP A 106 0.00 -18.12 16.29
N MET A 107 -0.33 -17.61 15.10
CA MET A 107 -1.68 -17.17 14.74
C MET A 107 -2.58 -18.28 14.18
N GLY A 108 -2.09 -19.53 14.08
CA GLY A 108 -2.85 -20.67 13.56
C GLY A 108 -2.85 -20.75 12.03
N TYR A 109 -1.87 -20.13 11.36
CA TYR A 109 -1.63 -20.25 9.91
C TYR A 109 -0.55 -21.29 9.60
N ASP A 110 -0.36 -22.31 10.45
CA ASP A 110 0.59 -23.40 10.30
C ASP A 110 0.39 -24.21 9.01
N TYR A 111 -0.82 -24.19 8.47
CA TYR A 111 -1.15 -24.82 7.18
C TYR A 111 -0.66 -24.02 5.95
N MET A 112 -0.24 -22.78 6.12
CA MET A 112 0.31 -21.98 5.03
C MET A 112 1.72 -22.43 4.70
N VAL A 113 1.96 -22.67 3.43
CA VAL A 113 3.29 -23.01 2.92
C VAL A 113 3.91 -21.80 2.24
N PHE A 114 5.13 -21.48 2.59
CA PHE A 114 6.00 -20.54 1.90
C PHE A 114 7.45 -20.86 2.19
N GLY A 115 8.26 -20.78 1.15
CA GLY A 115 9.70 -21.03 1.26
C GLY A 115 10.50 -19.78 1.67
N ASP A 116 11.79 -19.93 1.80
CA ASP A 116 12.73 -18.86 2.14
C ASP A 116 13.27 -18.11 0.90
N PHE A 117 12.87 -18.51 -0.30
CA PHE A 117 13.38 -17.96 -1.56
C PHE A 117 13.19 -16.44 -1.63
N HIS A 118 11.96 -15.96 -1.47
CA HIS A 118 11.67 -14.52 -1.51
C HIS A 118 12.39 -13.75 -0.40
N PHE A 119 12.61 -14.38 0.76
CA PHE A 119 13.34 -13.75 1.86
C PHE A 119 14.83 -13.58 1.57
N LYS A 120 15.41 -14.43 0.73
CA LYS A 120 16.81 -14.33 0.33
C LYS A 120 17.02 -13.42 -0.87
N ASP A 121 16.05 -13.35 -1.77
CA ASP A 121 16.12 -12.59 -3.02
C ASP A 121 15.72 -11.12 -2.85
N ASP A 122 14.82 -10.84 -1.92
CA ASP A 122 14.36 -9.49 -1.63
C ASP A 122 15.41 -8.65 -0.86
N LEU A 123 15.18 -7.36 -0.79
CA LEU A 123 15.97 -6.41 0.02
C LEU A 123 16.14 -6.93 1.45
N GLN A 124 17.39 -7.10 1.88
CA GLN A 124 17.73 -7.54 3.22
C GLN A 124 17.69 -6.39 4.23
N TYR A 125 17.39 -6.69 5.48
CA TYR A 125 17.28 -5.67 6.54
C TYR A 125 18.60 -4.94 6.78
N GLU A 126 19.70 -5.68 6.75
CA GLU A 126 21.07 -5.15 6.93
C GLU A 126 21.47 -4.17 5.84
N ASP A 127 20.96 -4.34 4.62
CA ASP A 127 21.18 -3.42 3.49
C ASP A 127 20.20 -2.24 3.50
N ALA A 128 18.94 -2.51 3.90
CA ALA A 128 17.88 -1.53 3.92
C ALA A 128 18.17 -0.37 4.90
N ILE A 129 18.58 -0.68 6.12
CA ILE A 129 18.75 0.34 7.16
C ILE A 129 19.82 1.36 6.81
N PRO A 130 21.05 0.97 6.43
CA PRO A 130 22.05 1.95 6.00
C PRO A 130 21.61 2.76 4.78
N MET A 131 20.94 2.14 3.81
CA MET A 131 20.41 2.82 2.63
C MET A 131 19.35 3.85 3.03
N PHE A 132 18.39 3.50 3.87
CA PHE A 132 17.35 4.42 4.33
C PHE A 132 17.93 5.59 5.12
N LYS A 133 18.97 5.37 5.94
CA LYS A 133 19.66 6.45 6.65
C LYS A 133 20.35 7.42 5.69
N ARG A 134 20.99 6.94 4.63
CA ARG A 134 21.57 7.80 3.58
C ARG A 134 20.51 8.59 2.81
N LEU A 135 19.40 7.95 2.46
CA LEU A 135 18.30 8.59 1.74
C LEU A 135 17.57 9.63 2.62
N GLN A 136 17.43 9.37 3.93
CA GLN A 136 16.90 10.35 4.86
C GLN A 136 17.80 11.57 4.93
N ALA A 137 19.11 11.38 5.10
CA ALA A 137 20.06 12.49 5.15
C ALA A 137 20.05 13.33 3.85
N LEU A 138 19.97 12.69 2.69
CA LEU A 138 19.85 13.38 1.41
C LEU A 138 18.53 14.16 1.30
N ALA A 139 17.42 13.58 1.73
CA ALA A 139 16.13 14.25 1.73
C ALA A 139 16.14 15.50 2.64
N ASP A 140 16.72 15.38 3.83
CA ASP A 140 16.88 16.49 4.76
C ASP A 140 17.73 17.62 4.14
N GLU A 141 18.84 17.29 3.47
CA GLU A 141 19.69 18.26 2.74
C GLU A 141 18.93 19.01 1.65
N LEU A 142 18.04 18.30 0.92
CA LEU A 142 17.24 18.87 -0.16
C LEU A 142 15.91 19.49 0.30
N ASN A 143 15.64 19.49 1.61
CA ASN A 143 14.35 19.91 2.18
C ASN A 143 13.15 19.16 1.59
N LEU A 144 13.33 17.86 1.38
CA LEU A 144 12.32 16.93 0.89
C LEU A 144 12.01 15.89 1.97
N ALA A 145 10.92 15.15 1.80
CA ALA A 145 10.57 14.05 2.68
C ALA A 145 11.03 12.70 2.11
N PHE A 146 11.69 11.92 2.96
CA PHE A 146 11.91 10.49 2.76
C PHE A 146 10.98 9.68 3.64
N GLY A 147 10.59 8.51 3.18
CA GLY A 147 9.83 7.55 3.98
C GLY A 147 9.78 6.18 3.35
N VAL A 148 9.03 5.29 4.00
CA VAL A 148 8.74 3.95 3.48
C VAL A 148 7.25 3.73 3.38
N LYS A 149 6.83 2.90 2.43
CA LYS A 149 5.45 2.40 2.35
C LYS A 149 5.43 0.92 2.73
N ILE A 150 4.64 0.56 3.70
CA ILE A 150 4.54 -0.78 4.27
C ILE A 150 3.14 -1.32 4.06
N THR A 151 2.93 -2.46 3.39
CA THR A 151 3.83 -3.36 2.67
C THR A 151 3.24 -3.73 1.30
N ASN A 152 4.02 -4.48 0.48
CA ASN A 152 3.45 -5.32 -0.56
C ASN A 152 2.68 -6.49 0.06
N THR A 153 2.03 -7.30 -0.76
CA THR A 153 1.40 -8.56 -0.37
C THR A 153 2.45 -9.60 0.00
N PHE A 154 2.06 -10.63 0.74
CA PHE A 154 2.96 -11.69 1.18
C PHE A 154 2.79 -12.93 0.29
N PRO A 155 3.84 -13.43 -0.37
CA PRO A 155 3.77 -14.60 -1.23
C PRO A 155 3.58 -15.88 -0.38
N VAL A 156 2.71 -16.77 -0.85
CA VAL A 156 2.47 -18.09 -0.28
C VAL A 156 2.25 -19.09 -1.40
N ASP A 157 2.67 -20.34 -1.19
CA ASP A 157 2.56 -21.39 -2.19
C ASP A 157 1.12 -21.86 -2.35
N VAL A 158 0.72 -22.15 -3.58
CA VAL A 158 -0.55 -22.83 -3.88
C VAL A 158 -0.35 -24.33 -3.67
N THR A 159 -0.97 -24.88 -2.64
CA THR A 159 -0.81 -26.31 -2.28
C THR A 159 -2.09 -27.14 -2.45
N ARG A 160 -3.23 -26.48 -2.66
CA ARG A 160 -4.55 -27.11 -2.71
C ARG A 160 -5.35 -26.75 -3.97
N ASN A 161 -4.67 -26.34 -5.05
CA ASN A 161 -5.29 -25.85 -6.27
C ASN A 161 -6.26 -24.66 -6.06
N GLU A 162 -5.92 -23.76 -5.13
CA GLU A 162 -6.71 -22.55 -4.84
C GLU A 162 -6.76 -21.61 -6.04
N LEU A 163 -5.66 -21.54 -6.80
CA LEU A 163 -5.51 -20.75 -8.02
C LEU A 163 -4.74 -21.53 -9.08
N PRO A 164 -4.88 -21.21 -10.36
CA PRO A 164 -4.12 -21.82 -11.46
C PRO A 164 -2.70 -21.23 -11.57
N SER A 165 -1.97 -21.16 -10.46
CA SER A 165 -0.61 -20.62 -10.35
C SER A 165 0.14 -21.37 -9.26
N GLU A 166 1.46 -21.27 -9.25
CA GLU A 166 2.29 -21.89 -8.20
C GLU A 166 2.24 -21.10 -6.89
N GLU A 167 2.04 -19.79 -6.99
CA GLU A 167 1.97 -18.87 -5.86
C GLU A 167 0.67 -18.06 -5.84
N MET A 168 0.30 -17.65 -4.65
CA MET A 168 -0.76 -16.67 -4.39
C MET A 168 -0.26 -15.65 -3.37
N TYR A 169 -1.01 -14.57 -3.18
CA TYR A 169 -0.56 -13.46 -2.36
C TYR A 169 -1.53 -13.16 -1.22
N MET A 170 -1.07 -13.33 0.01
CA MET A 170 -1.83 -12.98 1.20
C MET A 170 -1.95 -11.46 1.32
N SER A 171 -3.16 -10.99 1.55
CA SER A 171 -3.49 -9.58 1.72
C SER A 171 -4.61 -9.35 2.75
N GLY A 172 -4.91 -8.09 3.02
CA GLY A 172 -5.98 -7.70 3.94
C GLY A 172 -5.65 -8.03 5.39
N LYS A 173 -6.65 -8.33 6.19
CA LYS A 173 -6.53 -8.44 7.65
C LYS A 173 -5.50 -9.47 8.14
N SER A 174 -5.26 -10.54 7.40
CA SER A 174 -4.24 -11.55 7.75
C SER A 174 -2.80 -11.08 7.53
N LEU A 175 -2.61 -10.10 6.64
CA LEU A 175 -1.30 -9.48 6.41
C LEU A 175 -0.96 -8.45 7.51
N PHE A 176 -1.96 -7.88 8.17
CA PHE A 176 -1.79 -6.78 9.13
C PHE A 176 -0.73 -7.06 10.20
N PRO A 177 -0.69 -8.23 10.88
CA PRO A 177 0.30 -8.51 11.91
C PRO A 177 1.74 -8.46 11.42
N LEU A 178 2.02 -8.92 10.21
CA LEU A 178 3.36 -8.80 9.61
C LEU A 178 3.67 -7.35 9.26
N SER A 179 2.75 -6.67 8.56
CA SER A 179 2.97 -5.29 8.12
C SER A 179 3.17 -4.33 9.29
N ILE A 180 2.35 -4.44 10.33
CA ILE A 180 2.47 -3.54 11.49
C ILE A 180 3.73 -3.86 12.33
N SER A 181 4.16 -5.13 12.37
CA SER A 181 5.42 -5.51 13.00
C SER A 181 6.63 -4.93 12.27
N LEU A 182 6.60 -4.89 10.95
CA LEU A 182 7.64 -4.22 10.17
C LEU A 182 7.65 -2.71 10.42
N ALA A 183 6.47 -2.09 10.48
CA ALA A 183 6.35 -0.68 10.83
C ALA A 183 6.97 -0.37 12.20
N ALA A 184 6.65 -1.18 13.21
CA ALA A 184 7.21 -1.03 14.56
C ALA A 184 8.73 -1.20 14.58
N ARG A 185 9.26 -2.23 13.88
CA ARG A 185 10.71 -2.48 13.80
C ARG A 185 11.45 -1.33 13.16
N LEU A 186 10.96 -0.80 12.04
CA LEU A 186 11.56 0.35 11.37
C LEU A 186 11.43 1.64 12.18
N SER A 187 10.28 1.86 12.82
CA SER A 187 10.10 3.04 13.70
C SER A 187 11.09 3.08 14.85
N ARG A 188 11.37 1.94 15.47
CA ARG A 188 12.40 1.83 16.52
C ARG A 188 13.78 2.17 15.99
N GLU A 189 14.14 1.66 14.81
CA GLU A 189 15.44 1.87 14.17
C GLU A 189 15.75 3.35 13.86
N PHE A 190 14.69 4.14 13.70
CA PHE A 190 14.75 5.56 13.36
C PHE A 190 14.21 6.50 14.45
N ASP A 191 14.06 6.01 15.69
CA ASP A 191 13.54 6.80 16.82
C ASP A 191 12.22 7.52 16.50
N GLY A 192 11.34 6.88 15.76
CA GLY A 192 10.05 7.44 15.33
C GLY A 192 10.12 8.56 14.29
N LYS A 193 11.29 8.85 13.74
CA LYS A 193 11.48 9.96 12.77
C LYS A 193 11.25 9.57 11.31
N LEU A 194 11.27 8.28 10.98
CA LEU A 194 10.98 7.81 9.63
C LEU A 194 9.50 7.94 9.33
N ARG A 195 9.15 8.59 8.22
CA ARG A 195 7.77 8.61 7.73
C ARG A 195 7.37 7.24 7.23
N ILE A 196 6.21 6.76 7.67
CA ILE A 196 5.65 5.48 7.22
C ILE A 196 4.28 5.74 6.62
N ALA A 197 4.15 5.51 5.30
CA ALA A 197 2.87 5.34 4.64
C ALA A 197 2.44 3.88 4.78
N TYR A 198 1.19 3.63 5.15
CA TYR A 198 0.74 2.28 5.47
C TYR A 198 -0.14 1.68 4.37
N SER A 199 0.11 0.42 4.06
CA SER A 199 -0.68 -0.41 3.14
C SER A 199 -0.46 -1.89 3.49
N GLY A 200 -1.33 -2.48 4.28
CA GLY A 200 -1.13 -3.86 4.73
C GLY A 200 -2.20 -4.30 5.72
N GLY A 201 -3.44 -4.41 5.24
CA GLY A 201 -4.54 -4.90 6.05
C GLY A 201 -5.17 -3.87 6.99
N ALA A 202 -5.02 -2.58 6.71
CA ALA A 202 -5.80 -1.56 7.38
C ALA A 202 -7.28 -1.71 7.07
N ASP A 203 -8.12 -1.61 8.10
CA ASP A 203 -9.56 -1.65 8.02
C ASP A 203 -10.21 -0.84 9.14
N TYR A 204 -11.55 -0.89 9.24
CA TYR A 204 -12.30 -0.15 10.25
C TYR A 204 -11.86 -0.42 11.70
N TYR A 205 -11.38 -1.64 12.00
CA TYR A 205 -11.08 -2.05 13.38
C TYR A 205 -9.71 -1.59 13.88
N ASN A 206 -8.80 -1.23 12.97
CA ASN A 206 -7.41 -0.89 13.33
C ASN A 206 -6.93 0.49 12.84
N ILE A 207 -7.67 1.15 11.92
CA ILE A 207 -7.21 2.38 11.26
C ILE A 207 -6.96 3.53 12.23
N ASP A 208 -7.78 3.69 13.26
CA ASP A 208 -7.64 4.73 14.28
C ASP A 208 -6.37 4.54 15.12
N ARG A 209 -6.03 3.29 15.44
CA ARG A 209 -4.80 2.96 16.16
C ARG A 209 -3.57 3.20 15.30
N ILE A 210 -3.63 2.83 14.00
CA ILE A 210 -2.53 3.08 13.04
C ILE A 210 -2.24 4.58 12.99
N VAL A 211 -3.27 5.39 12.72
CA VAL A 211 -3.14 6.85 12.62
C VAL A 211 -2.74 7.47 13.96
N GLY A 212 -3.31 6.96 15.06
CA GLY A 212 -3.00 7.42 16.42
C GLY A 212 -1.53 7.24 16.81
N CYS A 213 -0.86 6.20 16.27
CA CYS A 213 0.59 6.02 16.42
C CYS A 213 1.43 6.98 15.56
N GLY A 214 0.85 7.81 14.70
CA GLY A 214 1.58 8.69 13.79
C GLY A 214 1.94 8.03 12.45
N VAL A 215 1.34 6.88 12.11
CA VAL A 215 1.57 6.18 10.84
C VAL A 215 0.49 6.60 9.84
N TRP A 216 0.86 7.44 8.89
CA TRP A 216 0.00 7.92 7.81
C TRP A 216 0.80 8.61 6.69
N PRO A 217 0.29 8.65 5.44
CA PRO A 217 -1.07 8.26 5.02
C PRO A 217 -1.32 6.75 5.08
N VAL A 218 -2.59 6.36 5.20
CA VAL A 218 -3.04 4.96 5.18
C VAL A 218 -3.77 4.68 3.88
N THR A 219 -3.38 3.63 3.19
CA THR A 219 -4.02 3.15 1.96
C THR A 219 -4.78 1.86 2.25
N VAL A 220 -5.99 1.74 1.74
CA VAL A 220 -6.84 0.55 1.87
C VAL A 220 -7.26 0.04 0.50
N ALA A 221 -7.36 -1.29 0.37
CA ALA A 221 -7.84 -1.95 -0.85
C ALA A 221 -8.80 -3.09 -0.51
N THR A 222 -8.31 -4.16 0.10
CA THR A 222 -9.08 -5.39 0.37
C THR A 222 -10.38 -5.13 1.15
N THR A 223 -10.40 -4.16 2.06
CA THR A 223 -11.61 -3.83 2.83
C THR A 223 -12.72 -3.25 1.95
N LEU A 224 -12.37 -2.53 0.88
CA LEU A 224 -13.33 -1.94 -0.07
C LEU A 224 -13.91 -2.96 -1.04
N LEU A 225 -13.23 -4.09 -1.24
CA LEU A 225 -13.71 -5.19 -2.09
C LEU A 225 -14.72 -6.10 -1.37
N LYS A 226 -15.01 -5.83 -0.11
CA LYS A 226 -16.01 -6.57 0.69
C LYS A 226 -17.36 -5.86 0.66
N PRO A 227 -18.45 -6.56 1.06
CA PRO A 227 -19.77 -5.96 1.20
C PRO A 227 -19.71 -4.62 1.97
N GLY A 228 -20.39 -3.60 1.44
CA GLY A 228 -20.31 -2.22 1.93
C GLY A 228 -19.40 -1.32 1.09
N GLY A 229 -18.48 -1.90 0.32
CA GLY A 229 -17.69 -1.18 -0.69
C GLY A 229 -17.11 0.17 -0.19
N TYR A 230 -17.30 1.22 -0.97
CA TYR A 230 -16.80 2.57 -0.66
C TYR A 230 -17.47 3.23 0.56
N GLN A 231 -18.64 2.77 1.01
CA GLN A 231 -19.26 3.27 2.26
C GLN A 231 -18.38 2.96 3.48
N ARG A 232 -17.59 1.88 3.45
CA ARG A 232 -16.60 1.59 4.48
C ARG A 232 -15.51 2.65 4.57
N PHE A 233 -15.21 3.30 3.46
CA PHE A 233 -14.25 4.40 3.45
C PHE A 233 -14.74 5.58 4.27
N THR A 234 -16.02 5.94 4.14
CA THR A 234 -16.64 6.98 4.98
C THR A 234 -16.54 6.66 6.46
N GLN A 235 -16.90 5.43 6.86
CA GLN A 235 -16.81 4.98 8.26
C GLN A 235 -15.37 5.06 8.80
N MET A 236 -14.38 4.65 8.00
CA MET A 236 -12.97 4.74 8.39
C MET A 236 -12.49 6.19 8.48
N ALA A 237 -12.91 7.06 7.56
CA ALA A 237 -12.58 8.48 7.57
C ALA A 237 -13.16 9.18 8.82
N GLU A 238 -14.42 8.92 9.17
CA GLU A 238 -15.05 9.43 10.40
C GLU A 238 -14.26 9.01 11.65
N LYS A 239 -13.84 7.75 11.69
CA LYS A 239 -13.05 7.21 12.82
C LYS A 239 -11.67 7.88 12.93
N VAL A 240 -11.01 8.13 11.81
CA VAL A 240 -9.73 8.86 11.75
C VAL A 240 -9.92 10.33 12.16
N MET A 241 -10.98 10.97 11.68
CA MET A 241 -11.30 12.35 12.06
C MET A 241 -11.58 12.48 13.56
N ALA A 242 -12.28 11.53 14.15
CA ALA A 242 -12.54 11.48 15.59
C ALA A 242 -11.27 11.32 16.43
N ASN A 243 -10.20 10.73 15.88
CA ASN A 243 -8.89 10.63 16.52
C ASN A 243 -8.23 12.01 16.76
N GLY A 244 -8.57 13.00 15.92
CA GLY A 244 -8.10 14.37 16.08
C GLY A 244 -6.68 14.63 15.58
N VAL A 245 -6.01 13.66 14.95
CA VAL A 245 -4.69 13.84 14.35
C VAL A 245 -4.79 14.80 13.17
N LYS A 246 -4.07 15.92 13.21
CA LYS A 246 -4.08 16.97 12.18
C LYS A 246 -2.71 17.21 11.56
N GLU A 247 -1.65 16.82 12.25
CA GLU A 247 -0.27 17.12 11.87
C GLU A 247 0.63 15.93 12.23
N TRP A 248 1.59 15.65 11.38
CA TRP A 248 2.58 14.63 11.67
C TRP A 248 3.66 15.15 12.62
N LYS A 249 3.84 14.48 13.75
CA LYS A 249 4.82 14.83 14.80
C LYS A 249 5.84 13.73 15.08
N GLY A 250 5.97 12.78 14.15
CA GLY A 250 6.73 11.56 14.35
C GLY A 250 5.80 10.39 14.74
N ILE A 251 6.40 9.24 14.94
CA ILE A 251 5.71 8.00 15.29
C ILE A 251 5.93 7.73 16.78
N ASP A 252 4.85 7.44 17.49
CA ASP A 252 4.91 6.88 18.84
C ASP A 252 5.34 5.41 18.75
N VAL A 253 6.63 5.18 18.94
CA VAL A 253 7.26 3.86 18.80
C VAL A 253 6.64 2.87 19.79
N ALA A 254 6.43 3.27 21.05
CA ALA A 254 5.90 2.38 22.08
C ALA A 254 4.46 1.97 21.78
N ALA A 255 3.61 2.91 21.37
CA ALA A 255 2.24 2.62 20.96
C ALA A 255 2.19 1.71 19.72
N LEU A 256 3.09 1.93 18.76
CA LEU A 256 3.15 1.11 17.55
C LEU A 256 3.66 -0.31 17.83
N GLU A 257 4.63 -0.47 18.72
CA GLU A 257 5.08 -1.79 19.20
C GLU A 257 3.95 -2.54 19.93
N GLN A 258 3.21 -1.85 20.79
CA GLN A 258 2.07 -2.45 21.46
C GLN A 258 0.98 -2.86 20.45
N LEU A 259 0.71 -2.04 19.43
CA LEU A 259 -0.23 -2.37 18.36
C LEU A 259 0.22 -3.62 17.59
N ALA A 260 1.52 -3.77 17.32
CA ALA A 260 2.08 -4.94 16.64
C ALA A 260 1.94 -6.22 17.50
N GLU A 261 2.15 -6.13 18.81
CA GLU A 261 1.97 -7.27 19.71
C GLU A 261 0.49 -7.66 19.89
N ASP A 262 -0.40 -6.68 19.97
CA ASP A 262 -1.85 -6.92 20.02
C ASP A 262 -2.35 -7.58 18.74
N ALA A 263 -1.87 -7.14 17.58
CA ALA A 263 -2.29 -7.64 16.28
C ALA A 263 -2.05 -9.16 16.12
N LYS A 264 -0.96 -9.68 16.70
CA LYS A 264 -0.63 -11.12 16.66
C LYS A 264 -1.59 -11.96 17.49
N LYS A 265 -2.28 -11.36 18.44
CA LYS A 265 -3.20 -12.03 19.39
C LYS A 265 -4.68 -11.80 19.07
N ASP A 266 -4.96 -10.84 18.18
CA ASP A 266 -6.33 -10.47 17.85
C ASP A 266 -6.93 -11.43 16.82
N ALA A 267 -7.99 -12.14 17.22
CA ALA A 267 -8.74 -13.06 16.38
C ALA A 267 -9.32 -12.39 15.10
N HIS A 268 -9.48 -11.07 15.10
CA HIS A 268 -9.90 -10.33 13.91
C HIS A 268 -8.94 -10.58 12.73
N HIS A 269 -7.65 -10.72 12.98
CA HIS A 269 -6.64 -10.92 11.94
C HIS A 269 -6.50 -12.37 11.48
N VAL A 270 -7.20 -13.31 12.14
CA VAL A 270 -7.22 -14.71 11.75
C VAL A 270 -8.35 -14.96 10.74
N LYS A 271 -8.02 -15.61 9.62
CA LYS A 271 -9.00 -16.09 8.64
C LYS A 271 -9.18 -17.60 8.84
N SER A 272 -10.43 -18.03 9.01
CA SER A 272 -10.72 -19.46 9.01
C SER A 272 -10.44 -20.07 7.63
N ILE A 273 -9.96 -21.31 7.61
CA ILE A 273 -9.86 -22.11 6.39
C ILE A 273 -11.27 -22.31 5.85
N LYS A 274 -11.47 -21.91 4.60
CA LYS A 274 -12.72 -22.18 3.87
C LYS A 274 -12.53 -23.41 2.98
N PRO A 275 -13.56 -24.26 2.83
CA PRO A 275 -13.51 -25.30 1.82
C PRO A 275 -13.31 -24.64 0.44
N LEU A 276 -12.56 -25.32 -0.43
CA LEU A 276 -12.40 -24.85 -1.82
C LEU A 276 -13.79 -24.72 -2.46
N PRO A 277 -14.03 -23.64 -3.20
CA PRO A 277 -15.31 -23.46 -3.88
C PRO A 277 -15.53 -24.61 -4.86
N LYS A 278 -16.64 -25.33 -4.73
CA LYS A 278 -17.05 -26.32 -5.71
C LYS A 278 -17.67 -25.57 -6.89
N ARG A 279 -17.28 -25.94 -8.10
CA ARG A 279 -17.97 -25.47 -9.29
C ARG A 279 -19.45 -25.91 -9.23
N LYS A 280 -20.32 -24.97 -9.55
CA LYS A 280 -21.75 -25.25 -9.66
C LYS A 280 -22.13 -25.99 -10.96
N THR A 281 -21.21 -26.08 -11.90
CA THR A 281 -21.36 -26.70 -13.19
C THR A 281 -20.06 -27.38 -13.61
N ASP A 282 -20.15 -28.52 -14.30
CA ASP A 282 -19.01 -29.19 -14.92
C ASP A 282 -18.67 -28.62 -16.31
N SER A 283 -19.43 -27.66 -16.80
CA SER A 283 -19.14 -26.95 -18.04
C SER A 283 -17.88 -26.14 -17.92
N GLU A 284 -17.09 -26.15 -18.99
CA GLU A 284 -15.96 -25.24 -19.12
C GLU A 284 -16.45 -23.79 -19.03
N VAL A 285 -15.87 -22.99 -18.13
CA VAL A 285 -16.22 -21.58 -18.04
C VAL A 285 -15.58 -20.90 -19.24
N PRO A 286 -16.37 -20.35 -20.18
CA PRO A 286 -15.78 -19.58 -21.28
C PRO A 286 -14.96 -18.42 -20.73
N LEU A 287 -13.86 -18.10 -21.39
CA LEU A 287 -13.10 -16.88 -21.17
C LEU A 287 -13.96 -15.68 -21.62
N LEU A 288 -14.93 -15.34 -20.82
CA LEU A 288 -15.73 -14.13 -21.00
C LEU A 288 -15.08 -13.01 -20.21
N ASP A 289 -15.10 -11.82 -20.78
CA ASP A 289 -14.87 -10.66 -19.96
C ASP A 289 -15.99 -10.58 -18.90
N CYS A 290 -15.70 -9.93 -17.79
CA CYS A 290 -16.59 -9.91 -16.62
C CYS A 290 -17.98 -9.33 -16.87
N PHE A 291 -18.20 -8.61 -17.96
CA PHE A 291 -19.48 -7.95 -18.30
C PHE A 291 -20.60 -8.95 -18.65
N PHE A 292 -20.26 -10.17 -19.02
CA PHE A 292 -21.22 -11.21 -19.39
C PHE A 292 -21.12 -12.46 -18.53
N ALA A 293 -20.36 -12.39 -17.44
CA ALA A 293 -20.22 -13.53 -16.56
C ALA A 293 -21.54 -13.79 -15.80
N PRO A 294 -22.03 -15.05 -15.71
CA PRO A 294 -23.25 -15.38 -14.97
C PRO A 294 -23.22 -14.97 -13.48
N CYS A 295 -22.04 -14.70 -12.94
CA CYS A 295 -21.89 -14.21 -11.59
C CYS A 295 -22.35 -12.75 -11.43
N GLU A 296 -22.52 -11.99 -12.51
CA GLU A 296 -22.96 -10.60 -12.45
C GLU A 296 -24.46 -10.51 -12.12
N GLU A 297 -25.28 -11.45 -12.59
CA GLU A 297 -26.71 -11.51 -12.28
C GLU A 297 -27.04 -12.15 -10.94
N GLY A 298 -26.14 -12.90 -10.36
CA GLY A 298 -26.40 -13.65 -9.14
C GLY A 298 -25.22 -13.67 -8.16
N CYS A 299 -24.28 -12.75 -8.31
CA CYS A 299 -23.10 -12.72 -7.46
C CYS A 299 -23.43 -12.24 -6.05
N PRO A 300 -23.30 -13.09 -5.01
CA PRO A 300 -23.52 -12.70 -3.62
C PRO A 300 -22.42 -11.80 -3.07
N ILE A 301 -21.52 -11.33 -3.92
CA ILE A 301 -20.45 -10.39 -3.51
C ILE A 301 -21.06 -9.07 -3.06
N HIS A 302 -22.24 -8.72 -3.52
CA HIS A 302 -23.00 -7.55 -3.09
C HIS A 302 -23.79 -7.77 -1.79
N GLN A 303 -23.79 -8.98 -1.25
CA GLN A 303 -24.47 -9.33 0.00
C GLN A 303 -23.55 -9.39 1.21
#